data_d7c1d7d2e746db9a4f1b9b8111459fda
#
_entry.id   d7c1d7d2e746db9a4f1b9b8111459fda
#
_cell.length_a   1.000
_cell.length_b   1.000
_cell.length_c   1.000
_cell.angle_alpha   90.00
_cell.angle_beta   90.00
_cell.angle_gamma   90.00
#
_symmetry.space_group_name_H-M   'P 1'
#
loop_
_entity.id
_entity.type
_entity.pdbx_description
1 polymer ?
#
loop_
_entity_poly.entity_id
_entity_poly.type
_entity_poly.pdbx_seq_one_letter_code
_entity_poly.pdbx_strand_id
1 'polypeptide(L)'
;HESRGVNCSPNNIIVGAGDEYLLMLLDQLLCDAHGGALSYAMENPAYRKAYFVLKGIGRRVCPIPLDEYGMSCRKLRENNVNVAYVTPSHQYPMGIVMSIGRRMELLTWAGESDDRYIVEDDYDSEFRYRGKPIPALQGLDKNGKVIYIGTFSKSIAPGLRMSYMVLPDRLMDSYMRVGKRYSNTVSRIDQNIVNLFIKEGYYE
;
A
#
# COMPACT_ATOMS: atom_id res chain seq x y z
N HIS A 1 2.31 8.07 12.25
CA HIS A 1 1.21 7.23 11.78
C HIS A 1 -0.03 7.26 12.66
N GLU A 2 0.10 7.63 13.94
CA GLU A 2 -1.06 7.88 14.82
C GLU A 2 -2.03 8.91 14.22
N SER A 3 -1.52 9.92 13.52
CA SER A 3 -2.34 10.95 12.86
C SER A 3 -3.24 10.40 11.73
N ARG A 4 -2.88 9.28 11.11
CA ARG A 4 -3.65 8.61 10.04
C ARG A 4 -4.42 7.39 10.55
N GLY A 5 -4.26 7.03 11.82
CA GLY A 5 -4.91 5.86 12.41
C GLY A 5 -4.44 4.52 11.85
N VAL A 6 -3.24 4.46 11.29
CA VAL A 6 -2.63 3.20 10.83
C VAL A 6 -2.33 2.32 12.04
N ASN A 7 -2.88 1.13 12.05
CA ASN A 7 -2.68 0.16 13.14
C ASN A 7 -1.48 -0.74 12.82
N CYS A 8 -0.36 -0.54 13.50
CA CYS A 8 0.86 -1.31 13.29
C CYS A 8 1.74 -1.38 14.53
N SER A 9 2.56 -2.42 14.60
CA SER A 9 3.71 -2.51 15.52
C SER A 9 5.01 -2.27 14.74
N PRO A 10 6.11 -1.91 15.40
CA PRO A 10 7.41 -1.77 14.73
C PRO A 10 7.84 -3.01 13.95
N ASN A 11 7.43 -4.20 14.40
CA ASN A 11 7.79 -5.48 13.75
C ASN A 11 7.09 -5.69 12.40
N ASN A 12 5.98 -5.00 12.16
CA ASN A 12 5.22 -5.11 10.91
C ASN A 12 5.68 -4.11 9.85
N ILE A 13 6.63 -3.22 10.18
CA ILE A 13 7.08 -2.16 9.29
C ILE A 13 8.34 -2.62 8.54
N ILE A 14 8.24 -2.67 7.22
CA ILE A 14 9.32 -3.02 6.31
C ILE A 14 9.75 -1.76 5.55
N VAL A 15 11.02 -1.40 5.65
CA VAL A 15 11.59 -0.23 4.94
C VAL A 15 12.28 -0.70 3.66
N GLY A 16 12.06 0.02 2.57
CA GLY A 16 12.62 -0.31 1.26
C GLY A 16 12.95 0.91 0.39
N ALA A 17 13.75 0.70 -0.64
CA ALA A 17 14.21 1.73 -1.57
C ALA A 17 13.13 2.11 -2.61
N GLY A 18 12.03 2.68 -2.13
CA GLY A 18 10.90 3.14 -2.93
C GLY A 18 9.77 2.12 -3.06
N ASP A 19 8.63 2.62 -3.52
CA ASP A 19 7.38 1.87 -3.60
C ASP A 19 7.48 0.71 -4.59
N GLU A 20 8.23 0.89 -5.68
CA GLU A 20 8.43 -0.13 -6.70
C GLU A 20 9.12 -1.38 -6.13
N TYR A 21 10.17 -1.20 -5.31
CA TYR A 21 10.82 -2.31 -4.62
C TYR A 21 9.88 -3.02 -3.65
N LEU A 22 9.15 -2.24 -2.84
CA LEU A 22 8.22 -2.80 -1.87
C LEU A 22 7.09 -3.57 -2.54
N LEU A 23 6.60 -3.10 -3.69
CA LEU A 23 5.56 -3.79 -4.46
C LEU A 23 6.07 -5.12 -5.04
N MET A 24 7.31 -5.17 -5.54
CA MET A 24 7.91 -6.44 -5.99
C MET A 24 8.12 -7.42 -4.82
N LEU A 25 8.59 -6.93 -3.68
CA LEU A 25 8.73 -7.75 -2.48
C LEU A 25 7.37 -8.28 -2.03
N LEU A 26 6.36 -7.42 -1.94
CA LEU A 26 5.01 -7.81 -1.56
C LEU A 26 4.45 -8.92 -2.46
N ASP A 27 4.63 -8.79 -3.78
CA ASP A 27 4.18 -9.83 -4.72
C ASP A 27 4.80 -11.19 -4.41
N GLN A 28 6.10 -11.22 -4.09
CA GLN A 28 6.78 -12.47 -3.69
C GLN A 28 6.22 -13.05 -2.38
N LEU A 29 5.92 -12.18 -1.40
CA LEU A 29 5.33 -12.62 -0.12
C LEU A 29 3.93 -13.20 -0.33
N LEU A 30 3.12 -12.57 -1.16
CA LEU A 30 1.78 -13.07 -1.50
C LEU A 30 1.84 -14.38 -2.28
N CYS A 31 2.78 -14.52 -3.21
CA CYS A 31 3.00 -15.78 -3.92
C CYS A 31 3.43 -16.92 -2.98
N ASP A 32 4.31 -16.63 -2.01
CA ASP A 32 4.72 -17.60 -1.00
C ASP A 32 3.57 -18.00 -0.08
N ALA A 33 2.76 -17.03 0.34
CA ALA A 33 1.63 -17.28 1.24
C ALA A 33 0.52 -18.12 0.60
N HIS A 34 0.31 -18.00 -0.72
CA HIS A 34 -0.81 -18.63 -1.42
C HIS A 34 -0.40 -19.70 -2.44
N GLY A 35 0.89 -20.02 -2.52
CA GLY A 35 1.41 -21.08 -3.38
C GLY A 35 1.32 -20.81 -4.87
N GLY A 36 1.17 -19.55 -5.30
CA GLY A 36 1.06 -19.19 -6.70
C GLY A 36 0.95 -17.70 -6.98
N ALA A 37 1.02 -17.36 -8.26
CA ALA A 37 0.91 -15.99 -8.74
C ALA A 37 -0.52 -15.46 -8.58
N LEU A 38 -0.64 -14.26 -8.00
CA LEU A 38 -1.90 -13.56 -7.83
C LEU A 38 -2.13 -12.56 -8.99
N SER A 39 -3.39 -12.21 -9.18
CA SER A 39 -3.83 -11.19 -10.13
C SER A 39 -4.20 -9.90 -9.42
N TYR A 40 -3.95 -8.77 -10.08
CA TYR A 40 -4.14 -7.44 -9.52
C TYR A 40 -5.25 -6.68 -10.23
N ALA A 41 -6.03 -5.94 -9.47
CA ALA A 41 -6.86 -4.85 -9.95
C ALA A 41 -6.15 -3.53 -9.65
N MET A 42 -6.18 -2.60 -10.60
CA MET A 42 -5.70 -1.23 -10.40
C MET A 42 -6.76 -0.23 -10.84
N GLU A 43 -6.80 0.91 -10.17
CA GLU A 43 -7.61 2.04 -10.58
C GLU A 43 -7.29 2.45 -12.03
N ASN A 44 -8.29 2.94 -12.76
CA ASN A 44 -8.06 3.45 -14.12
C ASN A 44 -8.77 4.81 -14.29
N PRO A 45 -8.00 5.91 -14.40
CA PRO A 45 -6.52 5.99 -14.46
C PRO A 45 -5.85 5.74 -13.10
N ALA A 46 -4.55 5.37 -13.12
CA ALA A 46 -3.74 5.06 -11.94
C ALA A 46 -2.27 5.48 -12.10
N TYR A 47 -1.51 5.26 -11.04
CA TYR A 47 -0.06 5.46 -11.03
C TYR A 47 0.66 4.47 -11.94
N ARG A 48 1.13 4.94 -13.08
CA ARG A 48 1.68 4.11 -14.17
C ARG A 48 2.88 3.26 -13.78
N LYS A 49 3.72 3.72 -12.84
CA LYS A 49 4.91 2.95 -12.45
C LYS A 49 4.53 1.66 -11.74
N ALA A 50 3.56 1.67 -10.81
CA ALA A 50 3.06 0.47 -10.16
C ALA A 50 2.50 -0.52 -11.20
N TYR A 51 1.75 -0.03 -12.20
CA TYR A 51 1.28 -0.86 -13.31
C TYR A 51 2.43 -1.53 -14.06
N PHE A 52 3.47 -0.76 -14.43
CA PHE A 52 4.61 -1.31 -15.16
C PHE A 52 5.44 -2.30 -14.34
N VAL A 53 5.57 -2.08 -13.02
CA VAL A 53 6.23 -3.04 -12.13
C VAL A 53 5.50 -4.38 -12.16
N LEU A 54 4.18 -4.38 -11.91
CA LEU A 54 3.38 -5.60 -11.88
C LEU A 54 3.36 -6.31 -13.24
N LYS A 55 3.24 -5.57 -14.32
CA LYS A 55 3.32 -6.15 -15.69
C LYS A 55 4.72 -6.68 -15.98
N GLY A 56 5.77 -5.98 -15.56
CA GLY A 56 7.16 -6.38 -15.76
C GLY A 56 7.54 -7.69 -15.08
N ILE A 57 6.94 -7.97 -13.91
CA ILE A 57 7.10 -9.26 -13.21
C ILE A 57 6.09 -10.33 -13.67
N GLY A 58 5.38 -10.09 -14.78
CA GLY A 58 4.49 -11.06 -15.41
C GLY A 58 3.11 -11.21 -14.76
N ARG A 59 2.64 -10.23 -13.97
CA ARG A 59 1.33 -10.33 -13.34
C ARG A 59 0.20 -9.91 -14.28
N ARG A 60 -0.94 -10.57 -14.14
CA ARG A 60 -2.19 -10.10 -14.74
C ARG A 60 -2.65 -8.87 -13.96
N VAL A 61 -2.83 -7.75 -14.67
CA VAL A 61 -3.34 -6.50 -14.09
C VAL A 61 -4.61 -6.11 -14.83
N CYS A 62 -5.70 -5.99 -14.09
CA CYS A 62 -7.02 -5.60 -14.59
C CYS A 62 -7.29 -4.13 -14.23
N PRO A 63 -7.41 -3.23 -15.21
CA PRO A 63 -7.83 -1.86 -14.96
C PRO A 63 -9.31 -1.82 -14.55
N ILE A 64 -9.61 -1.22 -13.41
CA ILE A 64 -10.97 -1.05 -12.89
C ILE A 64 -11.35 0.44 -12.98
N PRO A 65 -12.47 0.78 -13.60
CA PRO A 65 -12.89 2.18 -13.71
C PRO A 65 -13.21 2.78 -12.34
N LEU A 66 -13.00 4.08 -12.26
CA LEU A 66 -13.38 4.91 -11.12
C LEU A 66 -14.80 5.45 -11.32
N ASP A 67 -15.46 5.71 -10.22
CA ASP A 67 -16.62 6.58 -10.12
C ASP A 67 -16.32 7.75 -9.14
N GLU A 68 -17.31 8.52 -8.76
CA GLU A 68 -17.14 9.68 -7.85
C GLU A 68 -16.64 9.30 -6.44
N TYR A 69 -16.70 8.02 -6.07
CA TYR A 69 -16.28 7.48 -4.77
C TYR A 69 -14.98 6.68 -4.81
N GLY A 70 -14.33 6.54 -5.98
CA GLY A 70 -13.11 5.78 -6.19
C GLY A 70 -13.30 4.50 -7.01
N MET A 71 -12.47 3.48 -6.79
CA MET A 71 -12.55 2.21 -7.53
C MET A 71 -13.94 1.57 -7.42
N SER A 72 -14.54 1.21 -8.57
CA SER A 72 -15.85 0.57 -8.63
C SER A 72 -15.81 -0.86 -8.08
N CYS A 73 -16.35 -1.08 -6.88
CA CYS A 73 -16.40 -2.42 -6.26
C CYS A 73 -17.27 -3.40 -7.05
N ARG A 74 -18.29 -2.92 -7.76
CA ARG A 74 -19.09 -3.75 -8.66
C ARG A 74 -18.21 -4.30 -9.79
N LYS A 75 -17.44 -3.42 -10.44
CA LYS A 75 -16.52 -3.84 -11.51
C LYS A 75 -15.36 -4.70 -10.98
N LEU A 76 -14.90 -4.44 -9.77
CA LEU A 76 -13.90 -5.28 -9.11
C LEU A 76 -14.38 -6.72 -8.93
N ARG A 77 -15.65 -6.93 -8.51
CA ARG A 77 -16.25 -8.27 -8.36
C ARG A 77 -16.47 -9.00 -9.69
N GLU A 78 -16.75 -8.28 -10.77
CA GLU A 78 -16.88 -8.85 -12.11
C GLU A 78 -15.56 -9.42 -12.64
N ASN A 79 -14.42 -8.97 -12.08
CA ASN A 79 -13.09 -9.44 -12.45
C ASN A 79 -12.57 -10.39 -11.37
N ASN A 80 -12.18 -11.59 -11.77
CA ASN A 80 -11.58 -12.56 -10.84
C ASN A 80 -10.13 -12.15 -10.55
N VAL A 81 -9.94 -11.33 -9.52
CA VAL A 81 -8.65 -10.78 -9.06
C VAL A 81 -8.47 -10.96 -7.57
N ASN A 82 -7.21 -11.01 -7.14
CA ASN A 82 -6.84 -11.27 -5.75
C ASN A 82 -6.45 -10.00 -5.00
N VAL A 83 -5.82 -9.04 -5.66
CA VAL A 83 -5.25 -7.86 -5.01
C VAL A 83 -5.80 -6.59 -5.65
N ALA A 84 -6.38 -5.70 -4.85
CA ALA A 84 -6.81 -4.37 -5.28
C ALA A 84 -5.76 -3.33 -4.87
N TYR A 85 -5.11 -2.67 -5.83
CA TYR A 85 -4.19 -1.56 -5.60
C TYR A 85 -4.95 -0.25 -5.73
N VAL A 86 -4.99 0.54 -4.64
CA VAL A 86 -5.78 1.77 -4.54
C VAL A 86 -5.01 2.90 -3.86
N THR A 87 -5.38 4.15 -4.18
CA THR A 87 -4.87 5.38 -3.57
C THR A 87 -6.01 6.14 -2.88
N PRO A 88 -6.58 5.62 -1.78
CA PRO A 88 -7.89 6.02 -1.27
C PRO A 88 -7.91 7.40 -0.61
N SER A 89 -6.76 7.92 -0.19
CA SER A 89 -6.66 9.23 0.47
C SER A 89 -6.65 10.39 -0.51
N HIS A 90 -6.04 10.15 -1.67
CA HIS A 90 -5.94 11.12 -2.75
C HIS A 90 -5.64 10.38 -4.05
N GLN A 91 -6.69 9.97 -4.75
CA GLN A 91 -6.56 9.13 -5.95
C GLN A 91 -5.73 9.83 -7.03
N TYR A 92 -4.71 9.14 -7.50
CA TYR A 92 -3.85 9.66 -8.55
C TYR A 92 -4.31 9.16 -9.93
N PRO A 93 -4.54 10.05 -10.93
CA PRO A 93 -4.30 11.49 -10.91
C PRO A 93 -5.56 12.34 -10.66
N MET A 94 -6.72 11.73 -10.38
CA MET A 94 -8.01 12.41 -10.38
C MET A 94 -8.30 13.22 -9.13
N GLY A 95 -7.54 13.02 -8.04
CA GLY A 95 -7.75 13.73 -6.77
C GLY A 95 -9.00 13.30 -5.99
N ILE A 96 -9.63 12.19 -6.38
CA ILE A 96 -10.81 11.67 -5.68
C ILE A 96 -10.40 11.18 -4.29
N VAL A 97 -11.14 11.58 -3.28
CA VAL A 97 -11.03 11.04 -1.93
C VAL A 97 -12.05 9.92 -1.78
N MET A 98 -11.58 8.70 -1.56
CA MET A 98 -12.46 7.54 -1.43
C MET A 98 -13.34 7.67 -0.19
N SER A 99 -14.65 7.59 -0.38
CA SER A 99 -15.63 7.69 0.70
C SER A 99 -15.49 6.54 1.70
N ILE A 100 -15.93 6.76 2.95
CA ILE A 100 -15.96 5.70 3.98
C ILE A 100 -16.80 4.50 3.52
N GLY A 101 -17.93 4.75 2.88
CA GLY A 101 -18.78 3.67 2.32
C GLY A 101 -18.00 2.79 1.33
N ARG A 102 -17.26 3.40 0.39
CA ARG A 102 -16.45 2.66 -0.57
C ARG A 102 -15.29 1.91 0.08
N ARG A 103 -14.66 2.49 1.10
CA ARG A 103 -13.63 1.79 1.89
C ARG A 103 -14.18 0.52 2.54
N MET A 104 -15.38 0.60 3.13
CA MET A 104 -16.05 -0.56 3.72
C MET A 104 -16.45 -1.62 2.69
N GLU A 105 -16.89 -1.20 1.47
CA GLU A 105 -17.14 -2.14 0.38
C GLU A 105 -15.89 -2.90 -0.07
N LEU A 106 -14.73 -2.22 -0.15
CA LEU A 106 -13.44 -2.85 -0.47
C LEU A 106 -13.00 -3.82 0.62
N LEU A 107 -13.12 -3.44 1.90
CA LEU A 107 -12.81 -4.33 3.03
C LEU A 107 -13.71 -5.57 3.03
N THR A 108 -15.00 -5.40 2.73
CA THR A 108 -15.94 -6.51 2.57
C THR A 108 -15.50 -7.44 1.45
N TRP A 109 -15.18 -6.89 0.27
CA TRP A 109 -14.66 -7.65 -0.87
C TRP A 109 -13.40 -8.44 -0.51
N ALA A 110 -12.46 -7.84 0.20
CA ALA A 110 -11.23 -8.52 0.62
C ALA A 110 -11.50 -9.64 1.65
N GLY A 111 -12.50 -9.45 2.51
CA GLY A 111 -12.92 -10.44 3.51
C GLY A 111 -13.67 -11.66 2.94
N GLU A 112 -14.15 -11.60 1.69
CA GLU A 112 -14.91 -12.68 1.04
C GLU A 112 -14.01 -13.88 0.66
N SER A 113 -12.69 -13.75 0.61
CA SER A 113 -11.75 -14.83 0.27
C SER A 113 -10.40 -14.64 0.97
N ASP A 114 -9.75 -15.76 1.33
CA ASP A 114 -8.47 -15.75 2.04
C ASP A 114 -7.33 -15.20 1.19
N ASP A 115 -7.38 -15.37 -0.12
CA ASP A 115 -6.37 -14.93 -1.09
C ASP A 115 -6.59 -13.50 -1.59
N ARG A 116 -7.59 -12.76 -1.05
CA ARG A 116 -7.82 -11.36 -1.41
C ARG A 116 -7.17 -10.41 -0.44
N TYR A 117 -6.57 -9.34 -1.01
CA TYR A 117 -5.90 -8.26 -0.29
C TYR A 117 -6.15 -6.91 -0.93
N ILE A 118 -5.88 -5.86 -0.16
CA ILE A 118 -5.87 -4.48 -0.64
C ILE A 118 -4.48 -3.92 -0.39
N VAL A 119 -3.89 -3.30 -1.40
CA VAL A 119 -2.70 -2.44 -1.26
C VAL A 119 -3.18 -1.00 -1.23
N GLU A 120 -3.05 -0.37 -0.07
CA GLU A 120 -3.30 1.06 0.11
C GLU A 120 -1.99 1.81 -0.09
N ASP A 121 -1.88 2.53 -1.20
CA ASP A 121 -0.76 3.43 -1.48
C ASP A 121 -1.12 4.85 -1.02
N ASP A 122 -0.49 5.29 0.06
CA ASP A 122 -0.68 6.60 0.68
C ASP A 122 0.56 7.48 0.43
N TYR A 123 0.73 7.84 -0.83
CA TYR A 123 1.94 8.49 -1.36
C TYR A 123 2.13 9.96 -0.92
N ASP A 124 1.12 10.57 -0.30
CA ASP A 124 1.11 11.97 0.14
C ASP A 124 0.47 12.17 1.52
N SER A 125 0.59 11.15 2.38
CA SER A 125 -0.02 11.09 3.71
C SER A 125 0.33 12.25 4.64
N GLU A 126 1.48 12.86 4.46
CA GLU A 126 1.98 14.00 5.23
C GLU A 126 1.36 15.35 4.82
N PHE A 127 0.77 15.44 3.63
CA PHE A 127 0.15 16.68 3.19
C PHE A 127 -1.29 16.79 3.71
N ARG A 128 -1.52 17.80 4.54
CA ARG A 128 -2.87 18.14 5.02
C ARG A 128 -3.61 18.93 3.95
N TYR A 129 -4.37 18.25 3.11
CA TYR A 129 -5.41 18.91 2.33
C TYR A 129 -6.56 19.28 3.28
N ARG A 130 -7.21 20.44 3.07
CA ARG A 130 -8.23 21.05 3.96
C ARG A 130 -9.18 20.04 4.62
N GLY A 131 -9.35 20.10 5.96
CA GLY A 131 -10.32 19.34 6.72
C GLY A 131 -9.72 18.39 7.77
N LYS A 132 -10.58 17.61 8.45
CA LYS A 132 -10.12 16.55 9.37
C LYS A 132 -9.49 15.43 8.54
N PRO A 133 -8.34 14.88 8.96
CA PRO A 133 -7.72 13.77 8.25
C PRO A 133 -8.69 12.58 8.20
N ILE A 134 -8.89 12.03 6.99
CA ILE A 134 -9.63 10.77 6.84
C ILE A 134 -8.70 9.64 7.28
N PRO A 135 -9.13 8.76 8.19
CA PRO A 135 -8.32 7.63 8.62
C PRO A 135 -7.89 6.77 7.43
N ALA A 136 -6.70 6.19 7.49
CA ALA A 136 -6.24 5.22 6.50
C ALA A 136 -7.26 4.06 6.40
N LEU A 137 -7.39 3.47 5.23
CA LEU A 137 -8.23 2.28 5.02
C LEU A 137 -7.71 1.12 5.88
N GLN A 138 -6.38 1.01 6.01
CA GLN A 138 -5.71 0.02 6.86
C GLN A 138 -6.17 0.12 8.33
N GLY A 139 -6.36 1.33 8.87
CA GLY A 139 -6.85 1.51 10.24
C GLY A 139 -8.29 1.02 10.47
N LEU A 140 -9.08 0.86 9.40
CA LEU A 140 -10.43 0.30 9.45
C LEU A 140 -10.45 -1.23 9.29
N ASP A 141 -9.33 -1.83 8.89
CA ASP A 141 -9.20 -3.27 8.64
C ASP A 141 -9.12 -4.05 9.96
N LYS A 142 -10.07 -4.98 10.14
CA LYS A 142 -10.11 -5.89 11.29
C LYS A 142 -9.67 -7.32 10.95
N ASN A 143 -9.43 -7.59 9.65
CA ASN A 143 -9.21 -8.94 9.15
C ASN A 143 -7.78 -9.17 8.64
N GLY A 144 -6.90 -8.18 8.74
CA GLY A 144 -5.52 -8.26 8.25
C GLY A 144 -5.45 -8.44 6.74
N LYS A 145 -6.25 -7.69 5.99
CA LYS A 145 -6.36 -7.75 4.53
C LYS A 145 -5.70 -6.58 3.82
N VAL A 146 -5.33 -5.54 4.57
CA VAL A 146 -4.77 -4.32 3.99
C VAL A 146 -3.27 -4.26 4.24
N ILE A 147 -2.52 -4.09 3.16
CA ILE A 147 -1.11 -3.74 3.15
C ILE A 147 -1.04 -2.23 2.90
N TYR A 148 -0.43 -1.50 3.82
CA TYR A 148 -0.27 -0.05 3.69
C TYR A 148 1.15 0.26 3.20
N ILE A 149 1.26 1.13 2.19
CA ILE A 149 2.53 1.64 1.67
C ILE A 149 2.54 3.16 1.84
N GLY A 150 3.60 3.68 2.45
CA GLY A 150 3.87 5.10 2.57
C GLY A 150 5.28 5.44 2.15
N THR A 151 5.52 6.71 1.80
CA THR A 151 6.81 7.17 1.31
C THR A 151 7.29 8.42 2.03
N PHE A 152 8.60 8.54 2.22
CA PHE A 152 9.26 9.77 2.69
C PHE A 152 9.78 10.63 1.55
N SER A 153 9.66 10.17 0.31
CA SER A 153 10.25 10.81 -0.86
C SER A 153 9.64 12.18 -1.19
N LYS A 154 8.40 12.43 -0.78
CA LYS A 154 7.74 13.72 -1.02
C LYS A 154 7.94 14.71 0.12
N SER A 155 7.94 14.23 1.35
CA SER A 155 7.98 15.07 2.55
C SER A 155 9.40 15.51 2.92
N ILE A 156 10.41 14.67 2.67
CA ILE A 156 11.80 14.97 3.07
C ILE A 156 12.62 15.34 1.84
N ALA A 157 12.85 14.41 0.94
CA ALA A 157 13.59 14.66 -0.30
C ALA A 157 13.32 13.55 -1.33
N PRO A 158 13.02 13.88 -2.60
CA PRO A 158 12.80 12.88 -3.64
C PRO A 158 13.98 11.94 -3.88
N GLY A 159 15.20 12.44 -3.66
CA GLY A 159 16.46 11.66 -3.81
C GLY A 159 16.67 10.61 -2.73
N LEU A 160 15.97 10.70 -1.60
CA LEU A 160 16.11 9.76 -0.48
C LEU A 160 15.58 8.35 -0.81
N ARG A 161 14.62 8.26 -1.74
CA ARG A 161 14.05 6.98 -2.23
C ARG A 161 13.72 6.00 -1.10
N MET A 162 13.21 6.49 0.03
CA MET A 162 12.82 5.66 1.17
C MET A 162 11.30 5.59 1.27
N SER A 163 10.79 4.36 1.26
CA SER A 163 9.40 4.04 1.49
C SER A 163 9.28 2.95 2.56
N TYR A 164 8.11 2.78 3.10
CA TYR A 164 7.82 1.73 4.08
C TYR A 164 6.50 1.05 3.77
N MET A 165 6.41 -0.21 4.17
CA MET A 165 5.23 -1.03 4.03
C MET A 165 4.84 -1.57 5.41
N VAL A 166 3.56 -1.47 5.75
CA VAL A 166 3.00 -2.11 6.94
C VAL A 166 2.33 -3.41 6.49
N LEU A 167 2.90 -4.53 6.92
CA LEU A 167 2.37 -5.86 6.62
C LEU A 167 1.36 -6.29 7.71
N PRO A 168 0.24 -6.89 7.33
CA PRO A 168 -0.62 -7.57 8.29
C PRO A 168 0.08 -8.83 8.85
N ASP A 169 -0.23 -9.19 10.11
CA ASP A 169 0.41 -10.31 10.82
C ASP A 169 0.39 -11.62 10.02
N ARG A 170 -0.68 -11.88 9.30
CA ARG A 170 -0.83 -13.08 8.46
C ARG A 170 0.21 -13.24 7.33
N LEU A 171 0.89 -12.16 6.94
CA LEU A 171 1.98 -12.18 5.95
C LEU A 171 3.39 -12.19 6.58
N MET A 172 3.49 -12.06 7.91
CA MET A 172 4.79 -12.01 8.58
C MET A 172 5.57 -13.32 8.46
N ASP A 173 4.90 -14.47 8.45
CA ASP A 173 5.56 -15.77 8.24
C ASP A 173 6.19 -15.84 6.84
N SER A 174 5.51 -15.38 5.80
CA SER A 174 6.07 -15.28 4.45
C SER A 174 7.25 -14.30 4.41
N TYR A 175 7.15 -13.17 5.11
CA TYR A 175 8.27 -12.25 5.24
C TYR A 175 9.48 -12.90 5.91
N MET A 176 9.28 -13.68 6.96
CA MET A 176 10.37 -14.39 7.64
C MET A 176 11.02 -15.45 6.74
N ARG A 177 10.23 -16.15 5.91
CA ARG A 177 10.74 -17.18 4.98
C ARG A 177 11.43 -16.60 3.76
N VAL A 178 10.86 -15.56 3.16
CA VAL A 178 11.29 -15.01 1.87
C VAL A 178 11.95 -13.65 2.02
N GLY A 179 11.27 -12.68 2.63
CA GLY A 179 11.70 -11.28 2.67
C GLY A 179 13.02 -11.06 3.40
N LYS A 180 13.24 -11.75 4.52
CA LYS A 180 14.49 -11.65 5.29
C LYS A 180 15.73 -12.21 4.59
N ARG A 181 15.57 -12.91 3.48
CA ARG A 181 16.72 -13.40 2.68
C ARG A 181 17.37 -12.28 1.86
N TYR A 182 16.65 -11.18 1.63
CA TYR A 182 17.18 -10.04 0.91
C TYR A 182 17.88 -9.07 1.85
N SER A 183 18.97 -8.49 1.37
CA SER A 183 19.63 -7.39 2.08
C SER A 183 18.71 -6.18 2.14
N ASN A 184 18.86 -5.38 3.20
CA ASN A 184 18.16 -4.11 3.30
C ASN A 184 18.59 -3.19 2.15
N THR A 185 17.64 -2.65 1.42
CA THR A 185 17.87 -1.81 0.25
C THR A 185 18.09 -0.33 0.59
N VAL A 186 17.82 0.06 1.86
CA VAL A 186 18.05 1.43 2.36
C VAL A 186 19.24 1.43 3.31
N SER A 187 20.17 2.35 3.10
CA SER A 187 21.36 2.47 3.95
C SER A 187 20.98 2.83 5.39
N ARG A 188 21.78 2.39 6.37
CA ARG A 188 21.60 2.79 7.78
C ARG A 188 21.80 4.29 7.97
N ILE A 189 22.60 4.94 7.14
CA ILE A 189 22.82 6.37 7.16
C ILE A 189 21.52 7.09 6.83
N ASP A 190 20.86 6.73 5.73
CA ASP A 190 19.58 7.31 5.31
C ASP A 190 18.49 7.07 6.35
N GLN A 191 18.42 5.87 6.91
CA GLN A 191 17.47 5.56 7.99
C GLN A 191 17.72 6.44 9.24
N ASN A 192 18.99 6.67 9.61
CA ASN A 192 19.32 7.55 10.72
C ASN A 192 18.98 9.02 10.44
N ILE A 193 19.19 9.50 9.22
CA ILE A 193 18.79 10.85 8.81
C ILE A 193 17.29 11.04 8.98
N VAL A 194 16.47 10.09 8.46
CA VAL A 194 15.02 10.14 8.60
C VAL A 194 14.60 10.06 10.07
N ASN A 195 15.21 9.19 10.86
CA ASN A 195 14.92 9.05 12.28
C ASN A 195 15.19 10.36 13.06
N LEU A 196 16.31 11.03 12.78
CA LEU A 196 16.61 12.33 13.38
C LEU A 196 15.59 13.37 12.94
N PHE A 197 15.27 13.43 11.65
CA PHE A 197 14.31 14.38 11.10
C PHE A 197 12.92 14.24 11.78
N ILE A 198 12.47 13.00 12.01
CA ILE A 198 11.22 12.72 12.72
C ILE A 198 11.33 13.10 14.19
N LYS A 199 12.42 12.75 14.88
CA LYS A 199 12.62 13.02 16.31
C LYS A 199 12.69 14.50 16.65
N GLU A 200 13.28 15.29 15.78
CA GLU A 200 13.41 16.75 15.93
C GLU A 200 12.12 17.50 15.55
N GLY A 201 11.07 16.80 15.17
CA GLY A 201 9.76 17.40 14.84
C GLY A 201 9.69 18.08 13.46
N TYR A 202 10.69 17.90 12.61
CA TYR A 202 10.68 18.50 11.24
C TYR A 202 9.71 17.81 10.27
N TYR A 203 9.09 16.73 10.70
CA TYR A 203 8.16 15.94 9.87
C TYR A 203 6.69 16.30 10.10
N GLU A 204 6.36 17.12 11.12
CA GLU A 204 5.00 17.55 11.48
C GLU A 204 4.57 18.86 10.81
#